data_c6c7c427f93d38d01f81801f9c17738f
#
_entry.id   c6c7c427f93d38d01f81801f9c17738f
#
_cell.length_a   1.000
_cell.length_b   1.000
_cell.length_c   1.000
_cell.angle_alpha   90.00
_cell.angle_beta   90.00
_cell.angle_gamma   90.00
#
_symmetry.space_group_name_H-M   'P 1'
#
loop_
_entity.id
_entity.type
_entity.pdbx_description
1 polymer ?
#
loop_
_entity_poly.entity_id
_entity_poly.type
_entity_poly.pdbx_seq_one_letter_code
_entity_poly.pdbx_strand_id
1 'polypeptide(L)'
;MKLSIIIPAYNEQDRIIRTLECTLSYLRRQDFACEVIVVSDGSTDETRAVAEKFKGDGKIALRSLEYHPNRGKGYAVRYGMLRGNGYFLLFMDADYSVPIEEVEKAMQLLEAGYDIAIASRTLKGSQVVRHQNFFRELSARVYTFIQNVHLGIKYGDTQCGFKMFARPAARILFEKQRLDSVIFDPEILWLAKQEGYKVAEFPVEWHHVEDSRIQYDSLKKSLFVFQELFRIKKLHRK
;
A
#
# COMPACT_ATOMS: atom_id res chain seq x y z
N MET A 1 2.29 -12.17 17.44
CA MET A 1 1.43 -11.67 16.34
C MET A 1 2.21 -11.84 15.05
N LYS A 2 1.65 -12.56 14.07
CA LYS A 2 2.34 -12.85 12.80
C LYS A 2 2.20 -11.70 11.80
N LEU A 3 1.00 -11.15 11.64
CA LEU A 3 0.66 -10.19 10.59
C LEU A 3 -0.03 -8.95 11.15
N SER A 4 0.39 -7.76 10.68
CA SER A 4 -0.36 -6.52 10.79
C SER A 4 -0.79 -6.07 9.40
N ILE A 5 -2.08 -5.79 9.21
CA ILE A 5 -2.65 -5.25 7.97
C ILE A 5 -3.02 -3.79 8.21
N ILE A 6 -2.44 -2.91 7.43
CA ILE A 6 -2.66 -1.47 7.49
C ILE A 6 -3.52 -1.06 6.29
N ILE A 7 -4.66 -0.41 6.55
CA ILE A 7 -5.62 0.03 5.55
C ILE A 7 -5.75 1.55 5.67
N PRO A 8 -5.02 2.34 4.85
CA PRO A 8 -5.21 3.78 4.80
C PRO A 8 -6.56 4.10 4.13
N ALA A 9 -7.34 5.00 4.72
CA ALA A 9 -8.66 5.35 4.25
C ALA A 9 -8.90 6.87 4.31
N TYR A 10 -9.43 7.45 3.24
CA TYR A 10 -9.88 8.84 3.17
C TYR A 10 -11.20 8.93 2.42
N ASN A 11 -12.29 9.20 3.14
CA ASN A 11 -13.65 9.24 2.60
C ASN A 11 -14.03 7.93 1.88
N GLU A 12 -13.87 6.82 2.59
CA GLU A 12 -14.06 5.45 2.10
C GLU A 12 -15.24 4.72 2.77
N GLN A 13 -16.17 5.44 3.39
CA GLN A 13 -17.27 4.86 4.19
C GLN A 13 -18.00 3.70 3.49
N ASP A 14 -18.18 3.77 2.16
CA ASP A 14 -18.92 2.76 1.40
C ASP A 14 -18.03 1.57 1.00
N ARG A 15 -16.76 1.82 0.70
CA ARG A 15 -15.83 0.79 0.19
C ARG A 15 -15.12 0.02 1.30
N ILE A 16 -14.85 0.67 2.43
CA ILE A 16 -14.16 0.05 3.57
C ILE A 16 -14.93 -1.14 4.15
N ILE A 17 -16.26 -1.15 4.02
CA ILE A 17 -17.13 -2.24 4.50
C ILE A 17 -16.70 -3.56 3.87
N ARG A 18 -16.71 -3.63 2.52
CA ARG A 18 -16.31 -4.83 1.78
C ARG A 18 -14.90 -5.26 2.12
N THR A 19 -13.97 -4.30 2.19
CA THR A 19 -12.57 -4.58 2.49
C THR A 19 -12.42 -5.21 3.86
N LEU A 20 -13.10 -4.71 4.88
CA LEU A 20 -13.06 -5.27 6.23
C LEU A 20 -13.77 -6.62 6.31
N GLU A 21 -14.93 -6.79 5.68
CA GLU A 21 -15.66 -8.07 5.65
C GLU A 21 -14.80 -9.19 5.05
N CYS A 22 -14.24 -8.97 3.87
CA CYS A 22 -13.40 -9.95 3.20
C CYS A 22 -12.12 -10.23 3.99
N THR A 23 -11.44 -9.18 4.48
CA THR A 23 -10.20 -9.32 5.26
C THR A 23 -10.45 -10.08 6.55
N LEU A 24 -11.46 -9.73 7.34
CA LEU A 24 -11.77 -10.43 8.58
C LEU A 24 -12.24 -11.85 8.34
N SER A 25 -13.03 -12.09 7.28
CA SER A 25 -13.45 -13.45 6.89
C SER A 25 -12.26 -14.34 6.56
N TYR A 26 -11.28 -13.83 5.80
CA TYR A 26 -10.03 -14.54 5.52
C TYR A 26 -9.24 -14.81 6.80
N LEU A 27 -9.02 -13.80 7.64
CA LEU A 27 -8.20 -13.91 8.84
C LEU A 27 -8.79 -14.87 9.90
N ARG A 28 -10.12 -14.97 10.00
CA ARG A 28 -10.77 -15.93 10.90
C ARG A 28 -10.45 -17.39 10.57
N ARG A 29 -10.13 -17.70 9.31
CA ARG A 29 -9.72 -19.04 8.85
C ARG A 29 -8.25 -19.35 9.13
N GLN A 30 -7.45 -18.34 9.48
CA GLN A 30 -6.03 -18.52 9.76
C GLN A 30 -5.80 -19.02 11.20
N ASP A 31 -4.68 -19.69 11.44
CA ASP A 31 -4.30 -20.25 12.75
C ASP A 31 -3.35 -19.34 13.56
N PHE A 32 -3.04 -18.15 13.05
CA PHE A 32 -2.11 -17.22 13.68
C PHE A 32 -2.80 -15.93 14.18
N ALA A 33 -2.20 -15.32 15.20
CA ALA A 33 -2.65 -14.02 15.71
C ALA A 33 -2.25 -12.87 14.75
N CYS A 34 -3.18 -11.97 14.48
CA CYS A 34 -3.01 -10.84 13.58
C CYS A 34 -3.71 -9.57 14.07
N GLU A 35 -3.43 -8.45 13.43
CA GLU A 35 -4.18 -7.20 13.63
C GLU A 35 -4.52 -6.54 12.31
N VAL A 36 -5.61 -5.80 12.31
CA VAL A 36 -6.03 -4.89 11.24
C VAL A 36 -6.05 -3.48 11.82
N ILE A 37 -5.36 -2.55 11.17
CA ILE A 37 -5.27 -1.15 11.55
C ILE A 37 -5.85 -0.31 10.41
N VAL A 38 -7.06 0.20 10.58
CA VAL A 38 -7.62 1.21 9.69
C VAL A 38 -7.09 2.57 10.09
N VAL A 39 -6.56 3.33 9.14
CA VAL A 39 -6.04 4.68 9.37
C VAL A 39 -6.87 5.67 8.58
N SER A 40 -7.76 6.39 9.27
CA SER A 40 -8.56 7.48 8.70
C SER A 40 -7.69 8.73 8.56
N ASP A 41 -7.40 9.11 7.31
CA ASP A 41 -6.56 10.25 6.94
C ASP A 41 -7.39 11.55 6.94
N GLY A 42 -7.94 11.92 8.09
CA GLY A 42 -8.76 13.12 8.22
C GLY A 42 -10.04 13.07 7.39
N SER A 43 -10.71 11.92 7.37
CA SER A 43 -11.98 11.76 6.65
C SER A 43 -13.04 12.72 7.17
N THR A 44 -13.89 13.20 6.26
CA THR A 44 -15.03 14.09 6.55
C THR A 44 -16.38 13.35 6.50
N ASP A 45 -16.35 12.08 6.13
CA ASP A 45 -17.47 11.16 6.12
C ASP A 45 -17.43 10.19 7.31
N GLU A 46 -18.30 9.18 7.32
CA GLU A 46 -18.41 8.18 8.39
C GLU A 46 -17.35 7.06 8.32
N THR A 47 -16.26 7.21 7.56
CA THR A 47 -15.25 6.15 7.36
C THR A 47 -14.78 5.53 8.67
N ARG A 48 -14.42 6.35 9.66
CA ARG A 48 -13.98 5.88 10.97
C ARG A 48 -15.10 5.17 11.72
N ALA A 49 -16.26 5.79 11.81
CA ALA A 49 -17.39 5.22 12.54
C ALA A 49 -17.85 3.89 11.93
N VAL A 50 -17.78 3.75 10.61
CA VAL A 50 -18.03 2.49 9.90
C VAL A 50 -17.00 1.44 10.29
N ALA A 51 -15.71 1.77 10.27
CA ALA A 51 -14.65 0.84 10.64
C ALA A 51 -14.76 0.37 12.11
N GLU A 52 -15.17 1.23 13.03
CA GLU A 52 -15.35 0.93 14.45
C GLU A 52 -16.54 -0.02 14.74
N LYS A 53 -17.46 -0.20 13.78
CA LYS A 53 -18.55 -1.20 13.91
C LYS A 53 -18.03 -2.63 13.76
N PHE A 54 -16.93 -2.83 13.08
CA PHE A 54 -16.31 -4.14 12.95
C PHE A 54 -15.58 -4.53 14.23
N LYS A 55 -15.62 -5.81 14.56
CA LYS A 55 -14.94 -6.35 15.74
C LYS A 55 -14.00 -7.47 15.34
N GLY A 56 -12.83 -7.45 15.94
CA GLY A 56 -11.93 -8.59 15.93
C GLY A 56 -12.50 -9.73 16.79
N ASP A 57 -11.72 -10.76 16.92
CA ASP A 57 -11.96 -11.88 17.86
C ASP A 57 -10.69 -12.16 18.65
N GLY A 58 -10.65 -13.25 19.42
CA GLY A 58 -9.49 -13.55 20.26
C GLY A 58 -8.14 -13.66 19.54
N LYS A 59 -8.14 -13.88 18.21
CA LYS A 59 -6.94 -13.93 17.36
C LYS A 59 -6.72 -12.66 16.55
N ILE A 60 -7.76 -11.88 16.29
CA ILE A 60 -7.74 -10.72 15.43
C ILE A 60 -7.98 -9.46 16.27
N ALA A 61 -6.97 -8.63 16.42
CA ALA A 61 -7.14 -7.29 16.97
C ALA A 61 -7.52 -6.32 15.84
N LEU A 62 -8.61 -5.56 16.01
CA LEU A 62 -8.98 -4.49 15.06
C LEU A 62 -8.89 -3.15 15.76
N ARG A 63 -8.19 -2.20 15.13
CA ARG A 63 -8.01 -0.83 15.63
C ARG A 63 -8.33 0.16 14.52
N SER A 64 -9.06 1.21 14.87
CA SER A 64 -9.25 2.38 14.01
C SER A 64 -8.45 3.54 14.58
N LEU A 65 -7.60 4.12 13.76
CA LEU A 65 -6.78 5.30 14.08
C LEU A 65 -7.24 6.46 13.20
N GLU A 66 -7.20 7.66 13.75
CA GLU A 66 -7.57 8.87 13.02
C GLU A 66 -6.70 10.05 13.45
N TYR A 67 -6.54 10.99 12.56
CA TYR A 67 -5.94 12.31 12.80
C TYR A 67 -6.54 13.33 11.83
N HIS A 68 -6.42 14.59 12.15
CA HIS A 68 -6.82 15.72 11.31
C HIS A 68 -5.69 16.77 11.25
N PRO A 69 -5.58 17.54 10.16
CA PRO A 69 -6.31 17.39 8.88
C PRO A 69 -5.80 16.20 8.04
N ASN A 70 -6.41 15.99 6.84
CA ASN A 70 -5.86 15.08 5.82
C ASN A 70 -4.40 15.43 5.51
N ARG A 71 -3.54 14.43 5.47
CA ARG A 71 -2.10 14.56 5.21
C ARG A 71 -1.62 13.80 3.98
N GLY A 72 -2.46 12.95 3.41
CA GLY A 72 -2.18 12.15 2.23
C GLY A 72 -1.84 10.70 2.52
N LYS A 73 -2.02 9.86 1.49
CA LYS A 73 -1.90 8.40 1.58
C LYS A 73 -0.56 7.94 2.18
N GLY A 74 0.55 8.56 1.76
CA GLY A 74 1.88 8.21 2.27
C GLY A 74 2.00 8.40 3.77
N TYR A 75 1.44 9.51 4.30
CA TYR A 75 1.41 9.73 5.74
C TYR A 75 0.55 8.69 6.46
N ALA A 76 -0.64 8.38 5.95
CA ALA A 76 -1.54 7.40 6.55
C ALA A 76 -0.90 6.01 6.61
N VAL A 77 -0.25 5.58 5.52
CA VAL A 77 0.50 4.31 5.49
C VAL A 77 1.62 4.33 6.51
N ARG A 78 2.48 5.37 6.52
CA ARG A 78 3.56 5.52 7.49
C ARG A 78 3.05 5.46 8.92
N TYR A 79 1.96 6.18 9.20
CA TYR A 79 1.36 6.25 10.53
C TYR A 79 0.91 4.87 11.04
N GLY A 80 0.31 4.07 10.18
CA GLY A 80 -0.10 2.71 10.48
C GLY A 80 1.07 1.73 10.57
N MET A 81 1.98 1.75 9.57
CA MET A 81 3.15 0.85 9.50
C MET A 81 4.06 0.98 10.73
N LEU A 82 4.25 2.18 11.25
CA LEU A 82 5.03 2.43 12.47
C LEU A 82 4.31 1.96 13.75
N ARG A 83 3.02 1.63 13.69
CA ARG A 83 2.21 1.17 14.83
C ARG A 83 1.81 -0.30 14.77
N GLY A 84 2.08 -0.96 13.66
CA GLY A 84 1.88 -2.39 13.51
C GLY A 84 2.86 -3.20 14.36
N ASN A 85 2.41 -4.30 14.98
CA ASN A 85 3.21 -5.14 15.87
C ASN A 85 3.50 -6.54 15.29
N GLY A 86 2.97 -6.83 14.10
CA GLY A 86 3.18 -8.11 13.41
C GLY A 86 4.63 -8.34 13.01
N TYR A 87 4.99 -9.59 12.83
CA TYR A 87 6.27 -9.99 12.23
C TYR A 87 6.37 -9.49 10.79
N PHE A 88 5.24 -9.57 10.08
CA PHE A 88 5.04 -9.01 8.75
C PHE A 88 4.04 -7.87 8.82
N LEU A 89 4.32 -6.80 8.11
CA LEU A 89 3.46 -5.63 7.98
C LEU A 89 3.04 -5.47 6.52
N LEU A 90 1.74 -5.58 6.27
CA LEU A 90 1.13 -5.37 4.96
C LEU A 90 0.42 -4.02 4.98
N PHE A 91 0.59 -3.17 3.98
CA PHE A 91 -0.44 -2.20 3.67
C PHE A 91 -1.22 -2.61 2.43
N MET A 92 -2.53 -2.37 2.45
CA MET A 92 -3.44 -2.60 1.34
C MET A 92 -4.44 -1.46 1.20
N ASP A 93 -4.89 -1.20 -0.04
CA ASP A 93 -5.86 -0.15 -0.32
C ASP A 93 -7.25 -0.47 0.25
N ALA A 94 -8.00 0.57 0.61
CA ALA A 94 -9.34 0.46 1.21
C ALA A 94 -10.44 0.05 0.22
N ASP A 95 -10.14 -0.04 -1.08
CA ASP A 95 -11.10 -0.34 -2.14
C ASP A 95 -11.17 -1.81 -2.53
N TYR A 96 -10.38 -2.68 -1.87
CA TYR A 96 -10.29 -4.11 -2.16
C TYR A 96 -9.92 -4.44 -3.61
N SER A 97 -9.10 -3.60 -4.23
CA SER A 97 -8.63 -3.84 -5.60
C SER A 97 -7.71 -5.07 -5.73
N VAL A 98 -7.05 -5.47 -4.65
CA VAL A 98 -6.29 -6.71 -4.53
C VAL A 98 -6.93 -7.58 -3.45
N PRO A 99 -7.33 -8.83 -3.77
CA PRO A 99 -7.87 -9.76 -2.78
C PRO A 99 -6.88 -10.04 -1.65
N ILE A 100 -7.39 -10.18 -0.42
CA ILE A 100 -6.55 -10.43 0.76
C ILE A 100 -5.80 -11.76 0.67
N GLU A 101 -6.31 -12.72 -0.06
CA GLU A 101 -5.70 -14.04 -0.30
C GLU A 101 -4.29 -13.92 -0.90
N GLU A 102 -4.00 -12.84 -1.63
CA GLU A 102 -2.66 -12.55 -2.17
C GLU A 102 -1.60 -12.37 -1.07
N VAL A 103 -2.01 -12.20 0.17
CA VAL A 103 -1.11 -12.16 1.34
C VAL A 103 -0.26 -13.41 1.49
N GLU A 104 -0.78 -14.57 1.05
CA GLU A 104 -0.06 -15.85 1.13
C GLU A 104 1.19 -15.84 0.25
N LYS A 105 1.09 -15.34 -0.99
CA LYS A 105 2.24 -15.19 -1.89
C LYS A 105 3.29 -14.23 -1.30
N ALA A 106 2.83 -13.12 -0.72
CA ALA A 106 3.72 -12.16 -0.08
C ALA A 106 4.43 -12.77 1.14
N MET A 107 3.72 -13.50 2.00
CA MET A 107 4.32 -14.17 3.16
C MET A 107 5.36 -15.23 2.74
N GLN A 108 5.06 -16.04 1.74
CA GLN A 108 6.00 -17.04 1.20
C GLN A 108 7.32 -16.40 0.74
N LEU A 109 7.26 -15.24 0.09
CA LEU A 109 8.46 -14.51 -0.32
C LEU A 109 9.29 -14.02 0.86
N LEU A 110 8.64 -13.46 1.89
CA LEU A 110 9.35 -13.02 3.08
C LEU A 110 9.94 -14.20 3.88
N GLU A 111 9.22 -15.31 3.96
CA GLU A 111 9.69 -16.56 4.58
C GLU A 111 10.85 -17.18 3.78
N ALA A 112 10.91 -16.93 2.46
CA ALA A 112 12.03 -17.31 1.59
C ALA A 112 13.27 -16.36 1.71
N GLY A 113 13.21 -15.35 2.59
CA GLY A 113 14.34 -14.46 2.89
C GLY A 113 14.38 -13.16 2.11
N TYR A 114 13.26 -12.75 1.49
CA TYR A 114 13.07 -11.37 1.03
C TYR A 114 12.63 -10.47 2.20
N ASP A 115 13.01 -9.19 2.13
CA ASP A 115 12.63 -8.21 3.14
C ASP A 115 11.31 -7.52 2.81
N ILE A 116 10.98 -7.46 1.52
CA ILE A 116 9.81 -6.76 0.97
C ILE A 116 9.24 -7.58 -0.19
N ALA A 117 7.91 -7.75 -0.19
CA ALA A 117 7.14 -8.32 -1.29
C ALA A 117 6.14 -7.29 -1.81
N ILE A 118 6.18 -7.00 -3.12
CA ILE A 118 5.30 -6.03 -3.75
C ILE A 118 4.45 -6.69 -4.83
N ALA A 119 3.15 -6.45 -4.78
CA ALA A 119 2.23 -6.89 -5.79
C ALA A 119 2.46 -6.13 -7.10
N SER A 120 2.45 -6.81 -8.22
CA SER A 120 2.71 -6.23 -9.53
C SER A 120 1.67 -6.69 -10.54
N ARG A 121 0.94 -5.72 -11.12
CA ARG A 121 -0.07 -5.94 -12.17
C ARG A 121 0.54 -6.21 -13.53
N THR A 122 1.83 -5.97 -13.68
CA THR A 122 2.54 -6.05 -14.96
C THR A 122 3.28 -7.38 -15.16
N LEU A 123 3.41 -8.20 -14.12
CA LEU A 123 4.08 -9.49 -14.22
C LEU A 123 3.25 -10.50 -14.99
N LYS A 124 3.94 -11.40 -15.68
CA LYS A 124 3.29 -12.56 -16.32
C LYS A 124 2.59 -13.42 -15.24
N GLY A 125 1.31 -13.68 -15.44
CA GLY A 125 0.47 -14.41 -14.47
C GLY A 125 -0.42 -13.49 -13.64
N SER A 126 -0.27 -12.16 -13.73
CA SER A 126 -1.24 -11.24 -13.13
C SER A 126 -2.55 -11.25 -13.92
N GLN A 127 -3.66 -11.26 -13.19
CA GLN A 127 -5.01 -11.20 -13.75
C GLN A 127 -5.60 -9.82 -13.51
N VAL A 128 -5.63 -8.98 -14.55
CA VAL A 128 -6.26 -7.66 -14.50
C VAL A 128 -7.69 -7.80 -15.00
N VAL A 129 -8.64 -7.86 -14.06
CA VAL A 129 -10.07 -7.95 -14.38
C VAL A 129 -10.59 -6.55 -14.69
N ARG A 130 -11.01 -6.31 -15.93
CA ARG A 130 -11.30 -5.01 -16.57
C ARG A 130 -10.05 -4.17 -16.83
N HIS A 131 -9.72 -4.04 -18.10
CA HIS A 131 -8.63 -3.19 -18.55
C HIS A 131 -8.97 -1.70 -18.39
N GLN A 132 -7.97 -0.92 -18.01
CA GLN A 132 -8.03 0.53 -18.06
C GLN A 132 -7.93 1.01 -19.52
N ASN A 133 -8.27 2.28 -19.76
CA ASN A 133 -8.12 2.90 -21.08
C ASN A 133 -6.64 2.82 -21.53
N PHE A 134 -6.40 2.41 -22.78
CA PHE A 134 -5.07 2.23 -23.38
C PHE A 134 -4.11 3.41 -23.13
N PHE A 135 -4.59 4.65 -23.23
CA PHE A 135 -3.78 5.85 -22.96
C PHE A 135 -3.31 5.92 -21.51
N ARG A 136 -4.12 5.46 -20.57
CA ARG A 136 -3.77 5.42 -19.15
C ARG A 136 -2.71 4.36 -18.86
N GLU A 137 -2.81 3.20 -19.49
CA GLU A 137 -1.79 2.14 -19.39
C GLU A 137 -0.45 2.59 -19.98
N LEU A 138 -0.47 3.23 -21.15
CA LEU A 138 0.73 3.78 -21.78
C LEU A 138 1.39 4.85 -20.91
N SER A 139 0.60 5.78 -20.38
CA SER A 139 1.10 6.84 -19.48
C SER A 139 1.71 6.24 -18.19
N ALA A 140 1.10 5.21 -17.63
CA ALA A 140 1.63 4.52 -16.46
C ALA A 140 2.98 3.84 -16.76
N ARG A 141 3.13 3.19 -17.92
CA ARG A 141 4.39 2.56 -18.35
C ARG A 141 5.50 3.60 -18.55
N VAL A 142 5.19 4.73 -19.18
CA VAL A 142 6.14 5.84 -19.38
C VAL A 142 6.58 6.40 -18.02
N TYR A 143 5.62 6.63 -17.12
CA TYR A 143 5.93 7.08 -15.76
C TYR A 143 6.85 6.10 -15.02
N THR A 144 6.52 4.80 -15.02
CA THR A 144 7.34 3.76 -14.39
C THR A 144 8.74 3.70 -14.99
N PHE A 145 8.88 3.85 -16.30
CA PHE A 145 10.19 3.89 -16.95
C PHE A 145 11.03 5.09 -16.47
N ILE A 146 10.47 6.31 -16.49
CA ILE A 146 11.15 7.52 -16.02
C ILE A 146 11.56 7.39 -14.54
N GLN A 147 10.64 6.89 -13.72
CA GLN A 147 10.86 6.63 -12.31
C GLN A 147 12.02 5.65 -12.07
N ASN A 148 12.01 4.51 -12.78
CA ASN A 148 13.04 3.49 -12.65
C ASN A 148 14.42 4.02 -13.05
N VAL A 149 14.50 4.75 -14.16
CA VAL A 149 15.75 5.39 -14.61
C VAL A 149 16.20 6.45 -13.58
N HIS A 150 15.30 7.34 -13.15
CA HIS A 150 15.65 8.40 -12.21
C HIS A 150 16.11 7.85 -10.86
N LEU A 151 15.39 6.89 -10.29
CA LEU A 151 15.71 6.32 -8.98
C LEU A 151 16.76 5.20 -9.05
N GLY A 152 17.01 4.66 -10.24
CA GLY A 152 17.89 3.53 -10.44
C GLY A 152 17.34 2.23 -9.85
N ILE A 153 16.02 2.07 -9.81
CA ILE A 153 15.32 0.85 -9.39
C ILE A 153 14.80 0.10 -10.63
N LYS A 154 14.31 -1.14 -10.47
CA LYS A 154 13.90 -1.98 -11.61
C LYS A 154 12.65 -2.77 -11.26
N TYR A 155 11.54 -2.05 -10.97
CA TYR A 155 10.25 -2.69 -10.67
C TYR A 155 9.25 -2.41 -11.77
N GLY A 156 8.45 -3.41 -12.11
CA GLY A 156 7.42 -3.32 -13.14
C GLY A 156 6.20 -2.51 -12.66
N ASP A 157 5.87 -2.61 -11.38
CA ASP A 157 4.74 -1.89 -10.78
C ASP A 157 5.06 -1.41 -9.37
N THR A 158 5.32 -0.14 -9.22
CA THR A 158 5.60 0.47 -7.92
C THR A 158 4.37 1.03 -7.23
N GLN A 159 3.24 1.13 -7.93
CA GLN A 159 2.04 1.85 -7.47
C GLN A 159 0.91 0.92 -7.01
N CYS A 160 1.07 -0.41 -7.11
CA CYS A 160 0.07 -1.34 -6.59
C CYS A 160 -0.03 -1.19 -5.07
N GLY A 161 -1.24 -0.93 -4.58
CA GLY A 161 -1.51 -0.71 -3.17
C GLY A 161 -1.59 -2.00 -2.35
N PHE A 162 -0.63 -2.92 -2.55
CA PHE A 162 -0.52 -4.15 -1.76
C PHE A 162 0.97 -4.53 -1.63
N LYS A 163 1.55 -4.18 -0.50
CA LYS A 163 2.98 -4.43 -0.25
C LYS A 163 3.21 -4.89 1.18
N MET A 164 3.99 -5.96 1.31
CA MET A 164 4.34 -6.55 2.59
C MET A 164 5.83 -6.36 2.89
N PHE A 165 6.10 -6.11 4.16
CA PHE A 165 7.44 -5.83 4.68
C PHE A 165 7.71 -6.72 5.89
N ALA A 166 8.92 -7.23 6.01
CA ALA A 166 9.43 -7.70 7.29
C ALA A 166 9.51 -6.51 8.27
N ARG A 167 9.15 -6.72 9.54
CA ARG A 167 9.07 -5.63 10.53
C ARG A 167 10.35 -4.78 10.64
N PRO A 168 11.57 -5.34 10.66
CA PRO A 168 12.78 -4.53 10.71
C PRO A 168 12.89 -3.57 9.51
N ALA A 169 12.63 -4.05 8.29
CA ALA A 169 12.64 -3.24 7.08
C ALA A 169 11.56 -2.15 7.15
N ALA A 170 10.33 -2.51 7.53
CA ALA A 170 9.24 -1.55 7.69
C ALA A 170 9.61 -0.40 8.63
N ARG A 171 10.15 -0.70 9.81
CA ARG A 171 10.53 0.32 10.79
C ARG A 171 11.53 1.32 10.20
N ILE A 172 12.63 0.84 9.63
CA ILE A 172 13.68 1.69 9.07
C ILE A 172 13.16 2.53 7.90
N LEU A 173 12.43 1.91 6.98
CA LEU A 173 11.97 2.59 5.77
C LEU A 173 10.92 3.65 6.06
N PHE A 174 9.91 3.34 6.88
CA PHE A 174 8.84 4.28 7.20
C PHE A 174 9.27 5.36 8.20
N GLU A 175 10.30 5.15 9.03
CA GLU A 175 10.95 6.22 9.79
C GLU A 175 11.70 7.21 8.89
N LYS A 176 12.32 6.72 7.82
CA LYS A 176 13.05 7.54 6.84
C LYS A 176 12.16 8.22 5.81
N GLN A 177 10.93 7.74 5.59
CA GLN A 177 9.99 8.32 4.62
C GLN A 177 9.76 9.82 4.86
N ARG A 178 9.76 10.60 3.79
CA ARG A 178 9.56 12.06 3.79
C ARG A 178 8.33 12.50 2.99
N LEU A 179 7.90 11.72 2.00
CA LEU A 179 6.75 12.05 1.18
C LEU A 179 5.46 11.56 1.84
N ASP A 180 4.54 12.47 2.05
CA ASP A 180 3.21 12.18 2.58
C ASP A 180 2.18 11.90 1.46
N SER A 181 2.52 12.23 0.20
CA SER A 181 1.67 12.06 -0.98
C SER A 181 1.59 10.61 -1.46
N VAL A 182 0.84 10.37 -2.54
CA VAL A 182 0.77 9.06 -3.23
C VAL A 182 2.08 8.63 -3.87
N ILE A 183 3.09 9.51 -3.92
CA ILE A 183 4.42 9.21 -4.48
C ILE A 183 5.38 8.66 -3.42
N PHE A 184 4.90 8.33 -2.23
CA PHE A 184 5.69 7.64 -1.21
C PHE A 184 6.13 6.23 -1.65
N ASP A 185 5.36 5.55 -2.49
CA ASP A 185 5.67 4.18 -2.94
C ASP A 185 7.05 4.09 -3.63
N PRO A 186 7.34 4.90 -4.67
CA PRO A 186 8.69 4.92 -5.25
C PRO A 186 9.77 5.36 -4.25
N GLU A 187 9.46 6.25 -3.30
CA GLU A 187 10.41 6.64 -2.27
C GLU A 187 10.80 5.46 -1.38
N ILE A 188 9.83 4.69 -0.90
CA ILE A 188 10.06 3.50 -0.06
C ILE A 188 10.92 2.46 -0.81
N LEU A 189 10.65 2.22 -2.09
CA LEU A 189 11.43 1.27 -2.88
C LEU A 189 12.85 1.77 -3.19
N TRP A 190 13.01 3.07 -3.38
CA TRP A 190 14.34 3.67 -3.49
C TRP A 190 15.11 3.59 -2.17
N LEU A 191 14.46 3.89 -1.03
CA LEU A 191 15.06 3.71 0.31
C LEU A 191 15.44 2.25 0.55
N ALA A 192 14.57 1.30 0.19
CA ALA A 192 14.87 -0.13 0.31
C ALA A 192 16.17 -0.49 -0.44
N LYS A 193 16.35 0.03 -1.65
CA LYS A 193 17.58 -0.13 -2.41
C LYS A 193 18.79 0.49 -1.68
N GLN A 194 18.67 1.70 -1.11
CA GLN A 194 19.77 2.37 -0.41
C GLN A 194 20.18 1.60 0.85
N GLU A 195 19.23 0.99 1.55
CA GLU A 195 19.46 0.18 2.75
C GLU A 195 19.87 -1.27 2.44
N GLY A 196 19.91 -1.67 1.16
CA GLY A 196 20.33 -3.01 0.74
C GLY A 196 19.28 -4.10 0.96
N TYR A 197 18.02 -3.75 1.14
CA TYR A 197 16.92 -4.71 1.32
C TYR A 197 16.59 -5.45 0.02
N LYS A 198 16.26 -6.73 0.16
CA LYS A 198 15.84 -7.60 -0.94
C LYS A 198 14.34 -7.44 -1.18
N VAL A 199 14.00 -6.97 -2.39
CA VAL A 199 12.60 -6.77 -2.81
C VAL A 199 12.24 -7.77 -3.89
N ALA A 200 11.10 -8.46 -3.73
CA ALA A 200 10.50 -9.32 -4.75
C ALA A 200 9.18 -8.75 -5.25
N GLU A 201 8.94 -8.87 -6.55
CA GLU A 201 7.62 -8.64 -7.15
C GLU A 201 6.89 -9.98 -7.30
N PHE A 202 5.57 -9.99 -7.11
CA PHE A 202 4.74 -11.17 -7.36
C PHE A 202 3.48 -10.81 -8.16
N PRO A 203 2.99 -11.73 -9.02
CA PRO A 203 1.80 -11.49 -9.81
C PRO A 203 0.55 -11.58 -8.95
N VAL A 204 -0.41 -10.70 -9.24
CA VAL A 204 -1.65 -10.59 -8.46
C VAL A 204 -2.90 -10.66 -9.33
N GLU A 205 -4.00 -11.07 -8.72
CA GLU A 205 -5.32 -10.75 -9.19
C GLU A 205 -5.63 -9.29 -8.81
N TRP A 206 -6.03 -8.48 -9.79
CA TRP A 206 -6.35 -7.07 -9.56
C TRP A 206 -7.67 -6.69 -10.22
N HIS A 207 -8.55 -6.09 -9.42
CA HIS A 207 -9.85 -5.63 -9.85
C HIS A 207 -9.85 -4.12 -10.01
N HIS A 208 -10.24 -3.64 -11.20
CA HIS A 208 -10.45 -2.21 -11.38
C HIS A 208 -11.68 -1.76 -10.59
N VAL A 209 -11.48 -0.83 -9.67
CA VAL A 209 -12.56 -0.19 -8.92
C VAL A 209 -12.85 1.17 -9.56
N GLU A 210 -14.10 1.37 -9.95
CA GLU A 210 -14.60 2.66 -10.45
C GLU A 210 -14.56 3.69 -9.31
N ASP A 211 -14.46 4.97 -9.64
CA ASP A 211 -14.37 6.10 -8.69
C ASP A 211 -13.10 6.14 -7.83
N SER A 212 -11.95 5.80 -8.41
CA SER A 212 -10.66 6.01 -7.74
C SER A 212 -10.56 7.44 -7.20
N ARG A 213 -10.25 7.57 -5.89
CA ARG A 213 -10.01 8.88 -5.24
C ARG A 213 -8.76 9.56 -5.79
N ILE A 214 -7.86 8.79 -6.39
CA ILE A 214 -6.66 9.31 -7.05
C ILE A 214 -6.97 9.51 -8.53
N GLN A 215 -7.24 10.74 -8.91
CA GLN A 215 -7.51 11.13 -10.30
C GLN A 215 -6.35 11.95 -10.84
N TYR A 216 -5.75 11.48 -11.94
CA TYR A 216 -4.69 12.20 -12.69
C TYR A 216 -5.26 12.88 -13.93
N ASP A 217 -6.36 13.60 -13.75
CA ASP A 217 -7.20 14.18 -14.80
C ASP A 217 -6.76 15.58 -15.24
N SER A 218 -5.69 16.13 -14.66
CA SER A 218 -5.18 17.44 -15.02
C SER A 218 -3.66 17.47 -15.19
N LEU A 219 -3.17 18.32 -16.10
CA LEU A 219 -1.74 18.58 -16.29
C LEU A 219 -1.05 19.01 -14.99
N LYS A 220 -1.74 19.75 -14.11
CA LYS A 220 -1.20 20.16 -12.81
C LYS A 220 -0.92 18.97 -11.91
N LYS A 221 -1.84 18.00 -11.86
CA LYS A 221 -1.66 16.77 -11.05
C LYS A 221 -0.53 15.91 -11.62
N SER A 222 -0.43 15.78 -12.92
CA SER A 222 0.68 15.06 -13.57
C SER A 222 2.02 15.73 -13.28
N LEU A 223 2.10 17.08 -13.40
CA LEU A 223 3.30 17.83 -13.07
C LEU A 223 3.72 17.65 -11.60
N PHE A 224 2.75 17.70 -10.68
CA PHE A 224 2.99 17.45 -9.24
C PHE A 224 3.62 16.07 -9.01
N VAL A 225 3.13 15.02 -9.67
CA VAL A 225 3.68 13.67 -9.55
C VAL A 225 5.15 13.61 -9.95
N PHE A 226 5.52 14.25 -11.07
CA PHE A 226 6.93 14.33 -11.50
C PHE A 226 7.78 15.20 -10.57
N GLN A 227 7.25 16.31 -10.07
CA GLN A 227 7.96 17.14 -9.10
C GLN A 227 8.28 16.37 -7.82
N GLU A 228 7.31 15.65 -7.27
CA GLU A 228 7.52 14.81 -6.09
C GLU A 228 8.55 13.69 -6.37
N LEU A 229 8.44 13.02 -7.53
CA LEU A 229 9.40 12.00 -7.94
C LEU A 229 10.85 12.54 -7.96
N PHE A 230 11.06 13.70 -8.59
CA PHE A 230 12.39 14.33 -8.68
C PHE A 230 12.90 14.88 -7.34
N ARG A 231 12.01 15.13 -6.38
CA ARG A 231 12.37 15.57 -5.02
C ARG A 231 12.92 14.44 -4.16
N ILE A 232 12.58 13.15 -4.41
CA ILE A 232 12.95 12.02 -3.56
C ILE A 232 14.43 12.08 -3.19
N LYS A 233 15.31 12.09 -4.18
CA LYS A 233 16.76 12.10 -3.93
C LYS A 233 17.25 13.37 -3.20
N LYS A 234 16.57 14.49 -3.39
CA LYS A 234 16.93 15.77 -2.71
C LYS A 234 16.56 15.73 -1.24
N LEU A 235 15.39 15.17 -0.90
CA LEU A 235 14.91 15.07 0.47
C LEU A 235 15.78 14.17 1.37
N HIS A 236 16.57 13.27 0.76
CA HIS A 236 17.44 12.32 1.44
C HIS A 236 18.94 12.61 1.26
N ARG A 237 19.30 13.72 0.61
CA ARG A 237 20.69 14.18 0.62
C ARG A 237 21.06 14.63 2.03
N LYS A 238 22.14 14.05 2.56
CA LYS A 238 22.79 14.52 3.79
C LYS A 238 23.46 15.84 3.54
#